data_9e02c4b99e1c05b0d35b009ee639bd4f
#
_entry.id   9e02c4b99e1c05b0d35b009ee639bd4f
#
_cell.length_a   1.000
_cell.length_b   1.000
_cell.length_c   1.000
_cell.angle_alpha   90.00
_cell.angle_beta   90.00
_cell.angle_gamma   90.00
#
_symmetry.space_group_name_H-M   'P 1'
#
loop_
_entity.id
_entity.type
_entity.pdbx_description
1 polymer ?
#
loop_
_entity_poly.entity_id
_entity_poly.type
_entity_poly.pdbx_seq_one_letter_code
_entity_poly.pdbx_strand_id
1 'polypeptide(L)'
;MSFFSSLRTGLILLAAAWPLSLAASPAPLPEAEASPLDVVVERARALENLRSLIVSQHGTIVTEQAFNGSRPERPTNIKSASKTILSALVGIAIERGIFKGVDQPIAEILGSSVPQDSDERVRRITVAHLLSMRAGLERTSGRNYGSWVSSDNWVRHVLTRPFVDEPGGRMLYSTGSTHLLSAALTKASRRSTLELAREWLGEPLEVMVPPWTRDPQGIYLGGNEMALSPRALLRFGEMYRQGGVIDGRRVLPESWVEESWQPRTTSPFTGDGYGYGWYMREMRGHRVYYAWGFGGQMLYVAPSLGMTVVMTSDPTEPSREDNYIGELHALVADGIIPALEAKPEDPPSTGSTAPVP
;
A
#
# COMPACT_ATOMS: atom_id res chain seq x y z
N MET A 1 -10.22 -95.93 44.42
CA MET A 1 -11.38 -96.59 43.69
C MET A 1 -11.81 -95.63 42.57
N SER A 2 -11.97 -96.18 41.42
CA SER A 2 -12.58 -95.74 40.16
C SER A 2 -11.65 -94.93 39.20
N PHE A 3 -11.39 -95.68 38.16
CA PHE A 3 -10.82 -95.33 36.87
C PHE A 3 -11.77 -94.42 36.06
N PHE A 4 -11.25 -93.49 35.28
CA PHE A 4 -11.80 -93.19 33.98
C PHE A 4 -10.73 -92.75 32.97
N SER A 5 -10.74 -93.41 31.88
CA SER A 5 -9.86 -93.36 30.71
C SER A 5 -10.06 -92.08 29.87
N SER A 6 -8.98 -91.47 29.39
CA SER A 6 -9.00 -90.38 28.47
C SER A 6 -8.77 -90.83 27.03
N LEU A 7 -9.72 -90.57 26.16
CA LEU A 7 -9.56 -90.62 24.69
C LEU A 7 -8.90 -89.35 24.20
N ARG A 8 -7.77 -89.46 23.52
CA ARG A 8 -7.13 -88.37 22.77
C ARG A 8 -7.67 -88.34 21.34
N THR A 9 -8.41 -87.31 20.96
CA THR A 9 -8.77 -87.01 19.57
C THR A 9 -7.79 -86.04 18.98
N GLY A 10 -7.01 -86.48 18.00
CA GLY A 10 -6.06 -85.62 17.31
C GLY A 10 -6.76 -84.72 16.29
N LEU A 11 -6.61 -83.45 16.39
CA LEU A 11 -7.10 -82.48 15.43
C LEU A 11 -5.96 -82.12 14.46
N ILE A 12 -6.10 -82.48 13.19
CA ILE A 12 -5.19 -82.10 12.12
C ILE A 12 -5.59 -80.73 11.63
N LEU A 13 -4.75 -79.69 11.90
CA LEU A 13 -4.89 -78.37 11.36
C LEU A 13 -4.24 -78.30 9.97
N LEU A 14 -5.05 -78.21 8.95
CA LEU A 14 -4.59 -77.82 7.60
C LEU A 14 -4.34 -76.33 7.57
N ALA A 15 -3.08 -75.92 7.50
CA ALA A 15 -2.68 -74.53 7.27
C ALA A 15 -2.86 -74.21 5.77
N ALA A 16 -3.88 -73.43 5.43
CA ALA A 16 -4.02 -72.87 4.11
C ALA A 16 -3.08 -71.65 3.98
N ALA A 17 -2.02 -71.79 3.20
CA ALA A 17 -1.14 -70.67 2.84
C ALA A 17 -1.83 -69.75 1.81
N TRP A 18 -2.27 -68.59 2.22
CA TRP A 18 -2.68 -67.52 1.31
C TRP A 18 -1.43 -66.82 0.78
N PRO A 19 -1.33 -66.53 -0.55
CA PRO A 19 -0.23 -65.79 -1.08
C PRO A 19 -0.39 -64.32 -0.60
N LEU A 20 0.63 -63.78 0.13
CA LEU A 20 0.77 -62.36 0.37
C LEU A 20 0.98 -61.68 -0.97
N SER A 21 -0.07 -61.01 -1.48
CA SER A 21 0.05 -60.09 -2.58
C SER A 21 0.82 -58.83 -2.06
N LEU A 22 2.07 -58.66 -2.48
CA LEU A 22 2.77 -57.42 -2.30
C LEU A 22 2.03 -56.34 -3.08
N ALA A 23 1.22 -55.54 -2.38
CA ALA A 23 0.68 -54.31 -2.93
C ALA A 23 1.88 -53.38 -3.23
N ALA A 24 2.09 -53.06 -4.50
CA ALA A 24 3.06 -52.05 -4.91
C ALA A 24 2.74 -50.72 -4.22
N SER A 25 3.72 -50.13 -3.55
CA SER A 25 3.56 -48.77 -2.99
C SER A 25 3.10 -47.83 -4.10
N PRO A 26 2.08 -46.98 -3.86
CA PRO A 26 1.70 -45.97 -4.84
C PRO A 26 2.90 -45.11 -5.18
N ALA A 27 3.12 -44.88 -6.46
CA ALA A 27 4.15 -43.93 -6.92
C ALA A 27 3.94 -42.59 -6.22
N PRO A 28 5.02 -41.89 -5.80
CA PRO A 28 4.87 -40.56 -5.25
C PRO A 28 4.13 -39.68 -6.25
N LEU A 29 3.11 -38.97 -5.77
CA LEU A 29 2.43 -37.97 -6.57
C LEU A 29 3.48 -36.96 -7.06
N PRO A 30 3.41 -36.52 -8.32
CA PRO A 30 4.32 -35.50 -8.80
C PRO A 30 4.24 -34.27 -7.84
N GLU A 31 5.37 -33.82 -7.35
CA GLU A 31 5.43 -32.56 -6.61
C GLU A 31 4.79 -31.49 -7.48
N ALA A 32 3.75 -30.86 -6.98
CA ALA A 32 3.11 -29.76 -7.68
C ALA A 32 4.20 -28.69 -7.92
N GLU A 33 4.47 -28.35 -9.19
CA GLU A 33 5.40 -27.28 -9.51
C GLU A 33 4.95 -26.00 -8.78
N ALA A 34 5.90 -25.32 -8.09
CA ALA A 34 5.61 -24.10 -7.37
C ALA A 34 5.04 -23.06 -8.33
N SER A 35 3.91 -22.45 -7.97
CA SER A 35 3.33 -21.41 -8.81
C SER A 35 4.31 -20.22 -8.94
N PRO A 36 4.26 -19.44 -10.02
CA PRO A 36 5.11 -18.25 -10.15
C PRO A 36 5.01 -17.30 -8.95
N LEU A 37 3.85 -17.21 -8.29
CA LEU A 37 3.68 -16.41 -7.08
C LEU A 37 4.34 -17.05 -5.85
N ASP A 38 4.49 -18.37 -5.76
CA ASP A 38 5.22 -19.02 -4.66
C ASP A 38 6.70 -18.64 -4.70
N VAL A 39 7.29 -18.55 -5.89
CA VAL A 39 8.67 -18.06 -6.08
C VAL A 39 8.80 -16.59 -5.60
N VAL A 40 7.80 -15.76 -5.89
CA VAL A 40 7.75 -14.38 -5.40
C VAL A 40 7.70 -14.33 -3.88
N VAL A 41 6.88 -15.19 -3.26
CA VAL A 41 6.74 -15.28 -1.80
C VAL A 41 8.06 -15.69 -1.14
N GLU A 42 8.79 -16.65 -1.71
CA GLU A 42 10.10 -17.05 -1.17
C GLU A 42 11.14 -15.93 -1.29
N ARG A 43 11.16 -15.20 -2.41
CA ARG A 43 12.00 -14.00 -2.54
C ARG A 43 11.61 -12.92 -1.53
N ALA A 44 10.32 -12.71 -1.31
CA ALA A 44 9.80 -11.78 -0.32
C ALA A 44 10.20 -12.17 1.12
N ARG A 45 10.19 -13.47 1.43
CA ARG A 45 10.60 -14.01 2.73
C ARG A 45 12.06 -13.73 3.07
N ALA A 46 12.93 -13.65 2.05
CA ALA A 46 14.34 -13.33 2.23
C ALA A 46 14.58 -11.85 2.57
N LEU A 47 13.60 -10.98 2.43
CA LEU A 47 13.69 -9.57 2.79
C LEU A 47 13.40 -9.37 4.29
N GLU A 48 14.45 -9.30 5.10
CA GLU A 48 14.37 -9.30 6.58
C GLU A 48 13.43 -8.20 7.14
N ASN A 49 13.41 -7.04 6.51
CA ASN A 49 12.60 -5.91 6.93
C ASN A 49 11.13 -6.01 6.52
N LEU A 50 10.78 -6.91 5.58
CA LEU A 50 9.41 -7.05 5.09
C LEU A 50 8.51 -7.68 6.16
N ARG A 51 7.34 -7.11 6.34
CA ARG A 51 6.31 -7.53 7.32
C ARG A 51 5.07 -8.12 6.67
N SER A 52 4.68 -7.61 5.51
CA SER A 52 3.56 -8.18 4.75
C SER A 52 3.71 -7.97 3.26
N LEU A 53 3.16 -8.90 2.49
CA LEU A 53 2.96 -8.83 1.05
C LEU A 53 1.53 -9.24 0.74
N ILE A 54 0.77 -8.36 0.09
CA ILE A 54 -0.56 -8.68 -0.44
C ILE A 54 -0.56 -8.34 -1.91
N VAL A 55 -0.96 -9.27 -2.75
CA VAL A 55 -1.16 -9.09 -4.18
C VAL A 55 -2.62 -9.35 -4.51
N SER A 56 -3.26 -8.38 -5.14
CA SER A 56 -4.61 -8.50 -5.69
C SER A 56 -4.55 -8.36 -7.20
N GLN A 57 -5.32 -9.20 -7.89
CA GLN A 57 -5.56 -9.09 -9.32
C GLN A 57 -7.06 -9.06 -9.58
N HIS A 58 -7.51 -8.05 -10.32
CA HIS A 58 -8.94 -7.81 -10.62
C HIS A 58 -9.86 -7.82 -9.38
N GLY A 59 -9.36 -7.35 -8.24
CA GLY A 59 -10.10 -7.30 -6.97
C GLY A 59 -10.04 -8.59 -6.14
N THR A 60 -9.42 -9.65 -6.66
CA THR A 60 -9.23 -10.90 -5.93
C THR A 60 -7.83 -10.95 -5.33
N ILE A 61 -7.71 -11.23 -4.05
CA ILE A 61 -6.42 -11.48 -3.40
C ILE A 61 -5.88 -12.81 -3.91
N VAL A 62 -4.77 -12.78 -4.66
CA VAL A 62 -4.09 -13.97 -5.19
C VAL A 62 -2.93 -14.42 -4.31
N THR A 63 -2.42 -13.51 -3.47
CA THR A 63 -1.38 -13.82 -2.47
C THR A 63 -1.53 -12.88 -1.28
N GLU A 64 -1.50 -13.44 -0.07
CA GLU A 64 -1.42 -12.69 1.18
C GLU A 64 -0.47 -13.41 2.13
N GLN A 65 0.64 -12.76 2.46
CA GLN A 65 1.68 -13.30 3.32
C GLN A 65 2.03 -12.33 4.44
N ALA A 66 2.21 -12.86 5.63
CA ALA A 66 2.70 -12.15 6.79
C ALA A 66 4.06 -12.72 7.20
N PHE A 67 5.02 -11.84 7.48
CA PHE A 67 6.38 -12.20 7.85
C PHE A 67 6.71 -11.68 9.25
N ASN A 68 7.62 -12.32 9.95
CA ASN A 68 8.17 -11.86 11.22
C ASN A 68 7.09 -11.52 12.28
N GLY A 69 6.02 -12.33 12.37
CA GLY A 69 4.95 -12.18 13.35
C GLY A 69 3.98 -11.02 13.10
N SER A 70 4.06 -10.39 11.93
CA SER A 70 3.10 -9.35 11.53
C SER A 70 1.71 -9.94 11.24
N ARG A 71 0.73 -9.05 11.07
CA ARG A 71 -0.65 -9.45 10.74
C ARG A 71 -1.25 -8.44 9.76
N PRO A 72 -1.81 -8.89 8.61
CA PRO A 72 -2.37 -8.00 7.59
C PRO A 72 -3.56 -7.14 8.06
N GLU A 73 -4.23 -7.53 9.15
CA GLU A 73 -5.33 -6.77 9.75
C GLU A 73 -4.86 -5.69 10.73
N ARG A 74 -3.61 -5.81 11.21
CA ARG A 74 -3.10 -4.92 12.25
C ARG A 74 -2.58 -3.61 11.65
N PRO A 75 -3.04 -2.44 12.12
CA PRO A 75 -2.48 -1.16 11.68
C PRO A 75 -0.98 -1.07 11.94
N THR A 76 -0.24 -0.62 10.95
CA THR A 76 1.17 -0.25 11.01
C THR A 76 1.35 1.19 10.55
N ASN A 77 2.44 1.85 11.00
CA ASN A 77 2.74 3.20 10.56
C ASN A 77 3.16 3.20 9.08
N ILE A 78 2.31 3.75 8.22
CA ILE A 78 2.53 3.79 6.77
C ILE A 78 3.45 4.94 6.33
N LYS A 79 3.94 5.73 7.29
CA LYS A 79 4.88 6.82 7.02
C LYS A 79 4.37 7.74 5.90
N SER A 80 5.24 8.13 4.99
CA SER A 80 4.90 9.06 3.90
C SER A 80 3.91 8.52 2.86
N ALA A 81 3.59 7.23 2.85
CA ALA A 81 2.49 6.72 2.03
C ALA A 81 1.14 7.36 2.42
N SER A 82 1.02 7.89 3.64
CA SER A 82 -0.13 8.69 4.07
C SER A 82 -0.37 9.99 3.28
N LYS A 83 0.62 10.47 2.53
CA LYS A 83 0.45 11.63 1.62
C LYS A 83 -0.57 11.35 0.52
N THR A 84 -0.61 10.10 0.06
CA THR A 84 -1.59 9.64 -0.93
C THR A 84 -3.00 9.62 -0.34
N ILE A 85 -3.14 9.19 0.91
CA ILE A 85 -4.43 9.24 1.64
C ILE A 85 -4.90 10.70 1.79
N LEU A 86 -4.00 11.59 2.16
CA LEU A 86 -4.32 13.02 2.30
C LEU A 86 -4.71 13.65 0.96
N SER A 87 -4.06 13.25 -0.15
CA SER A 87 -4.45 13.67 -1.50
C SER A 87 -5.90 13.28 -1.82
N ALA A 88 -6.31 12.05 -1.49
CA ALA A 88 -7.69 11.62 -1.66
C ALA A 88 -8.68 12.49 -0.86
N LEU A 89 -8.35 12.83 0.39
CA LEU A 89 -9.18 13.74 1.20
C LEU A 89 -9.30 15.13 0.58
N VAL A 90 -8.24 15.65 -0.05
CA VAL A 90 -8.28 16.92 -0.79
C VAL A 90 -9.22 16.80 -2.01
N GLY A 91 -9.16 15.71 -2.75
CA GLY A 91 -10.07 15.45 -3.88
C GLY A 91 -11.53 15.44 -3.47
N ILE A 92 -11.85 14.76 -2.36
CA ILE A 92 -13.20 14.75 -1.80
C ILE A 92 -13.61 16.14 -1.31
N ALA A 93 -12.70 16.90 -0.71
CA ALA A 93 -12.97 18.26 -0.26
C ALA A 93 -13.31 19.20 -1.42
N ILE A 94 -12.67 19.04 -2.58
CA ILE A 94 -12.99 19.79 -3.81
C ILE A 94 -14.35 19.36 -4.33
N GLU A 95 -14.63 18.07 -4.45
CA GLU A 95 -15.93 17.55 -4.90
C GLU A 95 -17.09 18.03 -4.03
N ARG A 96 -16.85 18.16 -2.72
CA ARG A 96 -17.85 18.65 -1.77
C ARG A 96 -17.92 20.18 -1.68
N GLY A 97 -17.16 20.92 -2.51
CA GLY A 97 -17.12 22.38 -2.52
C GLY A 97 -16.50 23.02 -1.28
N ILE A 98 -15.77 22.24 -0.45
CA ILE A 98 -15.03 22.73 0.72
C ILE A 98 -13.79 23.49 0.26
N PHE A 99 -13.12 22.99 -0.79
CA PHE A 99 -12.10 23.71 -1.55
C PHE A 99 -12.66 24.09 -2.92
N LYS A 100 -12.25 25.26 -3.43
CA LYS A 100 -12.70 25.74 -4.75
C LYS A 100 -12.06 24.97 -5.92
N GLY A 101 -10.91 24.33 -5.69
CA GLY A 101 -10.13 23.60 -6.69
C GLY A 101 -8.66 23.57 -6.33
N VAL A 102 -7.86 22.93 -7.18
CA VAL A 102 -6.40 22.76 -6.97
C VAL A 102 -5.63 24.09 -7.11
N ASP A 103 -6.15 25.04 -7.86
CA ASP A 103 -5.50 26.36 -8.07
C ASP A 103 -5.81 27.36 -6.96
N GLN A 104 -6.65 26.96 -5.98
CA GLN A 104 -6.96 27.83 -4.85
C GLN A 104 -5.70 28.12 -4.03
N PRO A 105 -5.35 29.40 -3.77
CA PRO A 105 -4.25 29.78 -2.90
C PRO A 105 -4.49 29.26 -1.49
N ILE A 106 -3.49 28.59 -0.91
CA ILE A 106 -3.59 28.03 0.44
C ILE A 106 -3.80 29.14 1.50
N ALA A 107 -3.28 30.31 1.23
CA ALA A 107 -3.43 31.49 2.11
C ALA A 107 -4.89 31.92 2.26
N GLU A 108 -5.75 31.78 1.22
CA GLU A 108 -7.18 32.06 1.31
C GLU A 108 -7.87 31.11 2.31
N ILE A 109 -7.47 29.85 2.31
CA ILE A 109 -8.04 28.82 3.19
C ILE A 109 -7.53 29.00 4.61
N LEU A 110 -6.22 29.19 4.78
CA LEU A 110 -5.58 29.33 6.08
C LEU A 110 -5.88 30.70 6.74
N GLY A 111 -6.18 31.73 5.98
CA GLY A 111 -6.58 33.05 6.48
C GLY A 111 -5.64 33.58 7.57
N SER A 112 -6.16 33.85 8.77
CA SER A 112 -5.40 34.36 9.91
C SER A 112 -4.29 33.44 10.44
N SER A 113 -4.23 32.17 9.98
CA SER A 113 -3.12 31.27 10.32
C SER A 113 -1.87 31.52 9.48
N VAL A 114 -1.97 32.33 8.42
CA VAL A 114 -0.81 32.80 7.64
C VAL A 114 -0.10 33.88 8.45
N PRO A 115 1.19 33.71 8.80
CA PRO A 115 1.93 34.69 9.57
C PRO A 115 2.08 36.03 8.78
N GLN A 116 1.99 37.16 9.47
CA GLN A 116 2.15 38.48 8.86
C GLN A 116 3.58 38.74 8.33
N ASP A 117 4.55 38.08 8.96
CA ASP A 117 5.96 38.10 8.63
C ASP A 117 6.40 37.07 7.58
N SER A 118 5.44 36.34 6.98
CA SER A 118 5.75 35.43 5.87
C SER A 118 6.06 36.18 4.59
N ASP A 119 6.92 35.57 3.74
CA ASP A 119 7.21 36.10 2.40
C ASP A 119 5.90 36.20 1.57
N GLU A 120 5.78 37.26 0.75
CA GLU A 120 4.59 37.49 -0.08
C GLU A 120 4.29 36.36 -1.04
N ARG A 121 5.29 35.59 -1.46
CA ARG A 121 5.14 34.40 -2.30
C ARG A 121 4.26 33.33 -1.68
N VAL A 122 4.11 33.29 -0.35
CA VAL A 122 3.16 32.38 0.36
C VAL A 122 1.75 32.53 -0.19
N ARG A 123 1.36 33.75 -0.60
CA ARG A 123 0.01 34.02 -1.17
C ARG A 123 -0.21 33.40 -2.54
N ARG A 124 0.87 32.97 -3.22
CA ARG A 124 0.84 32.31 -4.53
C ARG A 124 0.94 30.78 -4.44
N ILE A 125 1.16 30.23 -3.25
CA ILE A 125 1.17 28.78 -3.05
C ILE A 125 -0.26 28.26 -3.15
N THR A 126 -0.51 27.39 -4.11
CA THR A 126 -1.82 26.77 -4.33
C THR A 126 -1.88 25.37 -3.70
N VAL A 127 -3.10 24.81 -3.61
CA VAL A 127 -3.33 23.41 -3.23
C VAL A 127 -2.53 22.46 -4.14
N ALA A 128 -2.51 22.71 -5.47
CA ALA A 128 -1.72 21.94 -6.43
C ALA A 128 -0.22 21.95 -6.12
N HIS A 129 0.33 23.10 -5.76
CA HIS A 129 1.74 23.23 -5.41
C HIS A 129 2.10 22.37 -4.18
N LEU A 130 1.22 22.33 -3.19
CA LEU A 130 1.42 21.51 -1.98
C LEU A 130 1.31 20.02 -2.28
N LEU A 131 0.27 19.59 -3.03
CA LEU A 131 0.04 18.21 -3.43
C LEU A 131 1.21 17.65 -4.26
N SER A 132 1.78 18.46 -5.15
CA SER A 132 2.89 18.08 -6.02
C SER A 132 4.28 18.37 -5.47
N MET A 133 4.41 18.78 -4.19
CA MET A 133 5.69 19.10 -3.55
C MET A 133 6.44 20.27 -4.20
N ARG A 134 5.72 21.27 -4.73
CA ARG A 134 6.27 22.40 -5.51
C ARG A 134 5.96 23.75 -4.87
N ALA A 135 5.86 23.80 -3.54
CA ALA A 135 5.56 25.02 -2.81
C ALA A 135 6.66 26.12 -2.92
N GLY A 136 7.88 25.76 -3.30
CA GLY A 136 9.02 26.66 -3.38
C GLY A 136 9.73 26.91 -2.04
N LEU A 137 9.10 26.57 -0.92
CA LEU A 137 9.66 26.74 0.42
C LEU A 137 10.76 25.69 0.69
N GLU A 138 11.77 26.07 1.48
CA GLU A 138 12.74 25.12 1.99
C GLU A 138 12.03 23.98 2.71
N ARG A 139 12.37 22.73 2.32
CA ARG A 139 11.71 21.53 2.82
C ARG A 139 11.88 21.33 4.33
N THR A 140 10.85 20.77 4.98
CA THR A 140 10.87 20.36 6.38
C THR A 140 11.15 18.86 6.56
N SER A 141 11.39 18.12 5.48
CA SER A 141 11.76 16.70 5.54
C SER A 141 13.29 16.53 5.62
N GLY A 142 13.74 15.31 5.95
CA GLY A 142 15.14 14.98 6.11
C GLY A 142 15.75 15.71 7.32
N ARG A 143 16.91 16.36 7.15
CA ARG A 143 17.63 17.03 8.26
C ARG A 143 16.82 18.10 9.01
N ASN A 144 15.81 18.67 8.36
CA ASN A 144 14.99 19.73 8.95
C ASN A 144 13.75 19.19 9.67
N TYR A 145 13.49 17.87 9.63
CA TYR A 145 12.28 17.29 10.20
C TYR A 145 12.19 17.49 11.72
N GLY A 146 13.28 17.19 12.42
CA GLY A 146 13.34 17.31 13.88
C GLY A 146 13.06 18.73 14.36
N SER A 147 13.71 19.74 13.76
CA SER A 147 13.50 21.16 14.13
C SER A 147 12.07 21.63 13.86
N TRP A 148 11.44 21.12 12.79
CA TRP A 148 10.06 21.43 12.47
C TRP A 148 9.09 20.86 13.50
N VAL A 149 9.16 19.55 13.80
CA VAL A 149 8.23 18.88 14.73
C VAL A 149 8.47 19.24 16.20
N SER A 150 9.61 19.86 16.51
CA SER A 150 9.92 20.41 17.84
C SER A 150 9.49 21.88 17.99
N SER A 151 8.96 22.51 16.94
CA SER A 151 8.50 23.89 17.00
C SER A 151 7.11 23.99 17.65
N ASP A 152 6.82 25.14 18.26
CA ASP A 152 5.54 25.40 18.94
C ASP A 152 4.35 25.54 17.99
N ASN A 153 4.59 25.77 16.69
CA ASN A 153 3.55 25.92 15.68
C ASN A 153 4.06 25.44 14.31
N TRP A 154 3.60 24.25 13.92
CA TRP A 154 4.10 23.61 12.70
C TRP A 154 3.67 24.32 11.43
N VAL A 155 2.47 24.88 11.39
CA VAL A 155 1.95 25.64 10.25
C VAL A 155 2.79 26.92 10.06
N ARG A 156 2.99 27.69 11.14
CA ARG A 156 3.83 28.90 11.11
C ARG A 156 5.26 28.55 10.67
N HIS A 157 5.85 27.51 11.27
CA HIS A 157 7.22 27.11 10.94
C HIS A 157 7.39 26.83 9.44
N VAL A 158 6.44 26.15 8.80
CA VAL A 158 6.48 25.88 7.36
C VAL A 158 6.34 27.17 6.55
N LEU A 159 5.36 28.01 6.87
CA LEU A 159 5.05 29.22 6.10
C LEU A 159 6.10 30.34 6.24
N THR A 160 6.96 30.28 7.26
CA THR A 160 8.08 31.23 7.46
C THR A 160 9.43 30.68 6.99
N ARG A 161 9.46 29.46 6.37
CA ARG A 161 10.69 28.96 5.76
C ARG A 161 11.10 29.83 4.57
N PRO A 162 12.40 29.98 4.33
CA PRO A 162 12.87 30.72 3.14
C PRO A 162 12.42 30.02 1.86
N PHE A 163 12.11 30.81 0.84
CA PHE A 163 11.93 30.29 -0.50
C PHE A 163 13.28 29.94 -1.12
N VAL A 164 13.38 28.76 -1.67
CA VAL A 164 14.55 28.23 -2.39
C VAL A 164 14.23 27.96 -3.87
N ASP A 165 12.98 28.21 -4.24
CA ASP A 165 12.46 28.21 -5.62
C ASP A 165 11.16 29.03 -5.66
N GLU A 166 10.61 29.28 -6.85
CA GLU A 166 9.28 29.86 -7.01
C GLU A 166 8.19 28.83 -6.75
N PRO A 167 6.99 29.23 -6.24
CA PRO A 167 5.83 28.36 -6.20
C PRO A 167 5.51 27.82 -7.61
N GLY A 168 5.39 26.49 -7.72
CA GLY A 168 5.25 25.81 -9.00
C GLY A 168 6.57 25.42 -9.67
N GLY A 169 7.71 25.72 -9.07
CA GLY A 169 9.04 25.32 -9.56
C GLY A 169 9.34 23.83 -9.42
N ARG A 170 10.58 23.47 -9.12
CA ARG A 170 11.02 22.06 -8.98
C ARG A 170 10.41 21.38 -7.77
N MET A 171 10.49 20.05 -7.72
CA MET A 171 10.10 19.28 -6.56
C MET A 171 11.00 19.54 -5.35
N LEU A 172 10.40 19.95 -4.25
CA LEU A 172 11.03 20.11 -2.94
C LEU A 172 10.23 19.25 -1.94
N TYR A 173 10.54 17.95 -1.90
CA TYR A 173 9.78 17.00 -1.08
C TYR A 173 9.74 17.41 0.39
N SER A 174 8.56 17.76 0.89
CA SER A 174 8.35 18.34 2.22
C SER A 174 7.08 17.82 2.88
N THR A 175 7.22 17.20 4.04
CA THR A 175 6.07 16.78 4.85
C THR A 175 5.26 17.96 5.38
N GLY A 176 5.92 19.11 5.58
CA GLY A 176 5.23 20.37 5.92
C GLY A 176 4.24 20.83 4.84
N SER A 177 4.53 20.58 3.55
CA SER A 177 3.57 20.88 2.47
C SER A 177 2.26 20.11 2.65
N THR A 178 2.33 18.83 2.97
CA THR A 178 1.14 18.01 3.23
C THR A 178 0.51 18.33 4.59
N HIS A 179 1.28 18.76 5.57
CA HIS A 179 0.71 19.25 6.83
C HIS A 179 -0.10 20.54 6.64
N LEU A 180 0.33 21.46 5.76
CA LEU A 180 -0.49 22.62 5.39
C LEU A 180 -1.83 22.22 4.76
N LEU A 181 -1.88 21.13 3.98
CA LEU A 181 -3.14 20.58 3.45
C LEU A 181 -4.04 20.03 4.57
N SER A 182 -3.46 19.34 5.56
CA SER A 182 -4.21 18.87 6.74
C SER A 182 -4.79 20.04 7.55
N ALA A 183 -3.98 21.10 7.74
CA ALA A 183 -4.43 22.33 8.39
C ALA A 183 -5.54 23.02 7.61
N ALA A 184 -5.42 23.08 6.28
CA ALA A 184 -6.44 23.68 5.40
C ALA A 184 -7.75 22.88 5.44
N LEU A 185 -7.68 21.53 5.37
CA LEU A 185 -8.84 20.65 5.51
C LEU A 185 -9.55 20.89 6.85
N THR A 186 -8.78 20.89 7.94
CA THR A 186 -9.32 21.13 9.28
C THR A 186 -10.01 22.48 9.37
N LYS A 187 -9.37 23.54 8.86
CA LYS A 187 -9.90 24.90 8.95
C LYS A 187 -11.15 25.11 8.09
N ALA A 188 -11.12 24.66 6.83
CA ALA A 188 -12.24 24.84 5.91
C ALA A 188 -13.45 24.02 6.28
N SER A 189 -13.25 22.76 6.71
CA SER A 189 -14.34 21.86 7.09
C SER A 189 -14.83 22.08 8.54
N ARG A 190 -14.05 22.75 9.38
CA ARG A 190 -14.24 22.84 10.85
C ARG A 190 -14.26 21.48 11.55
N ARG A 191 -13.60 20.50 10.98
CA ARG A 191 -13.50 19.12 11.45
C ARG A 191 -12.06 18.67 11.41
N SER A 192 -11.67 17.76 12.29
CA SER A 192 -10.33 17.21 12.28
C SER A 192 -10.10 16.33 11.04
N THR A 193 -8.86 16.28 10.56
CA THR A 193 -8.48 15.39 9.45
C THR A 193 -8.79 13.92 9.76
N LEU A 194 -8.76 13.50 11.03
CA LEU A 194 -9.17 12.15 11.43
C LEU A 194 -10.66 11.89 11.20
N GLU A 195 -11.52 12.83 11.57
CA GLU A 195 -12.98 12.71 11.34
C GLU A 195 -13.29 12.63 9.85
N LEU A 196 -12.60 13.46 9.04
CA LEU A 196 -12.73 13.42 7.58
C LEU A 196 -12.24 12.08 7.02
N ALA A 197 -11.07 11.60 7.47
CA ALA A 197 -10.52 10.33 7.02
C ALA A 197 -11.43 9.14 7.37
N ARG A 198 -12.05 9.15 8.55
CA ARG A 198 -12.99 8.11 8.97
C ARG A 198 -14.26 8.11 8.15
N GLU A 199 -14.91 9.27 8.01
CA GLU A 199 -16.16 9.37 7.28
C GLU A 199 -16.00 9.21 5.77
N TRP A 200 -14.99 9.88 5.18
CA TRP A 200 -14.88 9.96 3.73
C TRP A 200 -14.16 8.77 3.10
N LEU A 201 -13.29 8.11 3.87
CA LEU A 201 -12.53 6.95 3.40
C LEU A 201 -12.81 5.72 4.28
N GLY A 202 -12.73 5.85 5.61
CA GLY A 202 -12.87 4.72 6.52
C GLY A 202 -14.20 3.98 6.38
N GLU A 203 -15.31 4.69 6.43
CA GLU A 203 -16.66 4.12 6.29
C GLU A 203 -16.90 3.48 4.92
N PRO A 204 -16.66 4.18 3.78
CA PRO A 204 -16.92 3.56 2.48
C PRO A 204 -15.95 2.44 2.11
N LEU A 205 -14.74 2.46 2.62
CA LEU A 205 -13.76 1.38 2.43
C LEU A 205 -13.90 0.27 3.48
N GLU A 206 -14.78 0.44 4.48
CA GLU A 206 -14.95 -0.48 5.61
C GLU A 206 -13.63 -0.76 6.34
N VAL A 207 -12.83 0.30 6.56
CA VAL A 207 -11.53 0.21 7.22
C VAL A 207 -11.47 1.09 8.46
N MET A 208 -10.75 0.61 9.46
CA MET A 208 -10.50 1.38 10.67
C MET A 208 -9.35 2.37 10.42
N VAL A 209 -9.57 3.64 10.78
CA VAL A 209 -8.55 4.68 10.79
C VAL A 209 -8.27 5.08 12.25
N PRO A 210 -7.16 4.59 12.84
CA PRO A 210 -6.76 4.98 14.19
C PRO A 210 -6.34 6.46 14.25
N PRO A 211 -6.40 7.10 15.43
CA PRO A 211 -5.80 8.41 15.63
C PRO A 211 -4.27 8.32 15.51
N TRP A 212 -3.65 9.41 15.05
CA TRP A 212 -2.21 9.53 14.92
C TRP A 212 -1.68 10.85 15.50
N THR A 213 -0.42 11.16 15.31
CA THR A 213 0.25 12.35 15.84
C THR A 213 -0.47 13.63 15.44
N ARG A 214 -0.58 14.58 16.37
CA ARG A 214 -1.07 15.94 16.18
C ARG A 214 0.03 16.96 16.43
N ASP A 215 -0.08 18.10 15.78
CA ASP A 215 0.74 19.26 16.10
C ASP A 215 0.31 19.91 17.43
N PRO A 216 1.07 20.90 17.95
CA PRO A 216 0.71 21.60 19.19
C PRO A 216 -0.65 22.35 19.12
N GLN A 217 -1.19 22.62 17.93
CA GLN A 217 -2.49 23.22 17.71
C GLN A 217 -3.63 22.20 17.61
N GLY A 218 -3.32 20.90 17.71
CA GLY A 218 -4.29 19.81 17.64
C GLY A 218 -4.60 19.33 16.22
N ILE A 219 -3.92 19.82 15.20
CA ILE A 219 -4.07 19.40 13.80
C ILE A 219 -3.34 18.08 13.59
N TYR A 220 -4.02 17.09 13.01
CA TYR A 220 -3.39 15.81 12.69
C TYR A 220 -2.28 15.97 11.64
N LEU A 221 -1.13 15.34 11.88
CA LEU A 221 0.04 15.45 11.02
C LEU A 221 -0.29 15.00 9.60
N GLY A 222 -0.20 15.91 8.66
CA GLY A 222 -0.45 15.62 7.25
C GLY A 222 0.75 14.90 6.61
N GLY A 223 0.53 13.66 6.16
CA GLY A 223 1.48 12.96 5.31
C GLY A 223 2.64 12.27 6.03
N ASN A 224 2.46 11.95 7.32
CA ASN A 224 3.32 11.04 8.09
C ASN A 224 2.56 10.52 9.33
N GLU A 225 3.09 9.47 9.98
CA GLU A 225 2.63 8.87 11.25
C GLU A 225 1.21 8.30 11.23
N MET A 226 0.50 8.30 10.11
CA MET A 226 -0.79 7.61 9.99
C MET A 226 -0.56 6.09 10.06
N ALA A 227 -1.44 5.40 10.78
CA ALA A 227 -1.43 3.94 10.84
C ALA A 227 -2.63 3.38 10.08
N LEU A 228 -2.36 2.48 9.14
CA LEU A 228 -3.37 1.67 8.45
C LEU A 228 -2.91 0.22 8.39
N SER A 229 -3.86 -0.71 8.38
CA SER A 229 -3.52 -2.12 8.15
C SER A 229 -3.16 -2.35 6.67
N PRO A 230 -2.32 -3.36 6.36
CA PRO A 230 -2.06 -3.77 4.98
C PRO A 230 -3.34 -3.99 4.16
N ARG A 231 -4.37 -4.61 4.74
CA ARG A 231 -5.67 -4.79 4.07
C ARG A 231 -6.41 -3.47 3.86
N ALA A 232 -6.30 -2.51 4.77
CA ALA A 232 -6.87 -1.17 4.58
C ALA A 232 -6.18 -0.43 3.43
N LEU A 233 -4.85 -0.54 3.31
CA LEU A 233 -4.10 0.00 2.16
C LEU A 233 -4.50 -0.69 0.85
N LEU A 234 -4.73 -2.01 0.87
CA LEU A 234 -5.19 -2.73 -0.30
C LEU A 234 -6.55 -2.19 -0.78
N ARG A 235 -7.52 -2.04 0.10
CA ARG A 235 -8.84 -1.49 -0.24
C ARG A 235 -8.74 -0.08 -0.79
N PHE A 236 -7.87 0.74 -0.23
CA PHE A 236 -7.59 2.08 -0.76
C PHE A 236 -6.98 2.02 -2.18
N GLY A 237 -6.03 1.12 -2.42
CA GLY A 237 -5.44 0.91 -3.75
C GLY A 237 -6.45 0.39 -4.76
N GLU A 238 -7.29 -0.57 -4.37
CA GLU A 238 -8.37 -1.10 -5.21
C GLU A 238 -9.40 -0.04 -5.59
N MET A 239 -9.75 0.87 -4.67
CA MET A 239 -10.57 2.03 -4.97
C MET A 239 -9.95 2.89 -6.09
N TYR A 240 -8.66 3.20 -5.99
CA TYR A 240 -7.95 3.95 -7.03
C TYR A 240 -7.88 3.16 -8.35
N ARG A 241 -7.58 1.86 -8.31
CA ARG A 241 -7.52 0.99 -9.49
C ARG A 241 -8.84 0.99 -10.26
N GLN A 242 -9.96 1.11 -9.56
CA GLN A 242 -11.31 1.14 -10.12
C GLN A 242 -11.83 2.57 -10.38
N GLY A 243 -10.94 3.55 -10.57
CA GLY A 243 -11.33 4.93 -10.90
C GLY A 243 -12.12 5.63 -9.79
N GLY A 244 -11.84 5.32 -8.53
CA GLY A 244 -12.50 5.92 -7.36
C GLY A 244 -13.75 5.17 -6.86
N VAL A 245 -13.95 3.95 -7.32
CA VAL A 245 -15.08 3.08 -6.93
C VAL A 245 -14.58 1.90 -6.11
N ILE A 246 -15.32 1.47 -5.12
CA ILE A 246 -15.13 0.23 -4.37
C ILE A 246 -16.50 -0.39 -4.06
N ASP A 247 -16.65 -1.70 -4.27
CA ASP A 247 -17.90 -2.43 -4.04
C ASP A 247 -19.13 -1.76 -4.67
N GLY A 248 -18.97 -1.22 -5.90
CA GLY A 248 -20.01 -0.49 -6.63
C GLY A 248 -20.29 0.93 -6.13
N ARG A 249 -19.61 1.38 -5.06
CA ARG A 249 -19.80 2.70 -4.43
C ARG A 249 -18.71 3.66 -4.87
N ARG A 250 -19.09 4.83 -5.42
CA ARG A 250 -18.13 5.91 -5.72
C ARG A 250 -17.70 6.61 -4.43
N VAL A 251 -16.40 6.65 -4.20
CA VAL A 251 -15.76 7.28 -3.02
C VAL A 251 -14.98 8.52 -3.44
N LEU A 252 -14.29 8.42 -4.59
CA LEU A 252 -13.55 9.51 -5.21
C LEU A 252 -14.11 9.81 -6.60
N PRO A 253 -14.13 11.08 -7.06
CA PRO A 253 -14.36 11.38 -8.45
C PRO A 253 -13.33 10.69 -9.33
N GLU A 254 -13.76 10.13 -10.46
CA GLU A 254 -12.86 9.52 -11.45
C GLU A 254 -11.85 10.56 -11.96
N SER A 255 -12.32 11.77 -12.23
CA SER A 255 -11.47 12.89 -12.61
C SER A 255 -10.38 13.21 -11.60
N TRP A 256 -10.62 13.00 -10.29
CA TRP A 256 -9.58 13.17 -9.29
C TRP A 256 -8.52 12.06 -9.33
N VAL A 257 -8.92 10.83 -9.59
CA VAL A 257 -7.96 9.71 -9.77
C VAL A 257 -7.06 10.02 -10.96
N GLU A 258 -7.63 10.39 -12.11
CA GLU A 258 -6.89 10.77 -13.31
C GLU A 258 -5.97 11.97 -13.06
N GLU A 259 -6.48 13.03 -12.41
CA GLU A 259 -5.74 14.25 -12.09
C GLU A 259 -4.57 13.99 -11.14
N SER A 260 -4.77 13.13 -10.12
CA SER A 260 -3.73 12.77 -9.15
C SER A 260 -2.60 11.94 -9.77
N TRP A 261 -2.88 11.26 -10.88
CA TRP A 261 -1.95 10.43 -11.63
C TRP A 261 -1.28 11.15 -12.81
N GLN A 262 -1.58 12.46 -13.02
CA GLN A 262 -0.84 13.25 -14.00
C GLN A 262 0.54 13.65 -13.44
N PRO A 263 1.63 13.42 -14.17
CA PRO A 263 2.96 13.86 -13.72
C PRO A 263 3.04 15.39 -13.70
N ARG A 264 3.32 15.95 -12.54
CA ARG A 264 3.50 17.39 -12.31
C ARG A 264 4.96 17.78 -12.16
N THR A 265 5.79 16.83 -11.78
CA THR A 265 7.22 17.00 -11.58
C THR A 265 7.92 15.65 -11.62
N THR A 266 9.25 15.68 -11.58
CA THR A 266 10.09 14.49 -11.48
C THR A 266 10.77 14.45 -10.12
N SER A 267 10.75 13.28 -9.48
CA SER A 267 11.44 13.07 -8.21
C SER A 267 12.96 13.13 -8.37
N PRO A 268 13.67 14.00 -7.67
CA PRO A 268 15.13 14.05 -7.72
C PRO A 268 15.80 12.84 -7.05
N PHE A 269 15.04 11.99 -6.36
CA PHE A 269 15.55 10.82 -5.63
C PHE A 269 15.49 9.53 -6.45
N THR A 270 14.49 9.41 -7.33
CA THR A 270 14.21 8.17 -8.07
C THR A 270 14.16 8.38 -9.58
N GLY A 271 14.06 9.61 -10.07
CA GLY A 271 13.80 9.91 -11.48
C GLY A 271 12.35 9.68 -11.92
N ASP A 272 11.49 9.17 -11.04
CA ASP A 272 10.09 8.89 -11.35
C ASP A 272 9.24 10.14 -11.44
N GLY A 273 8.15 10.08 -12.21
CA GLY A 273 7.13 11.10 -12.22
C GLY A 273 6.45 11.21 -10.84
N TYR A 274 5.97 12.40 -10.50
CA TYR A 274 5.21 12.63 -9.27
C TYR A 274 4.01 13.56 -9.56
N GLY A 275 2.83 13.09 -9.19
CA GLY A 275 1.57 13.81 -9.32
C GLY A 275 1.07 14.37 -7.98
N TYR A 276 -0.20 14.17 -7.65
CA TYR A 276 -0.77 14.57 -6.38
C TYR A 276 -0.67 13.43 -5.35
N GLY A 277 0.51 13.34 -4.72
CA GLY A 277 0.78 12.33 -3.70
C GLY A 277 1.17 10.94 -4.22
N TRP A 278 1.25 10.76 -5.54
CA TRP A 278 1.59 9.50 -6.20
C TRP A 278 2.89 9.62 -6.99
N TYR A 279 3.75 8.60 -6.86
CA TYR A 279 4.85 8.36 -7.78
C TYR A 279 4.37 7.55 -8.98
N MET A 280 5.07 7.65 -10.10
CA MET A 280 4.74 6.96 -11.35
C MET A 280 5.99 6.48 -12.05
N ARG A 281 6.01 5.20 -12.47
CA ARG A 281 7.07 4.65 -13.32
C ARG A 281 6.52 3.62 -14.29
N GLU A 282 7.32 3.32 -15.31
CA GLU A 282 7.07 2.18 -16.17
C GLU A 282 7.77 0.94 -15.58
N MET A 283 7.03 -0.17 -15.49
CA MET A 283 7.55 -1.49 -15.13
C MET A 283 7.07 -2.49 -16.18
N ARG A 284 7.98 -3.09 -16.94
CA ARG A 284 7.68 -4.09 -17.98
C ARG A 284 6.60 -3.65 -18.99
N GLY A 285 6.62 -2.38 -19.38
CA GLY A 285 5.64 -1.83 -20.31
C GLY A 285 4.29 -1.41 -19.69
N HIS A 286 4.14 -1.54 -18.37
CA HIS A 286 2.95 -1.11 -17.65
C HIS A 286 3.22 0.15 -16.86
N ARG A 287 2.27 1.10 -16.89
CA ARG A 287 2.28 2.25 -16.01
C ARG A 287 1.89 1.81 -14.61
N VAL A 288 2.80 1.99 -13.65
CA VAL A 288 2.61 1.68 -12.24
C VAL A 288 2.61 2.97 -11.43
N TYR A 289 1.54 3.19 -10.68
CA TYR A 289 1.41 4.28 -9.71
C TYR A 289 1.73 3.72 -8.33
N TYR A 290 2.50 4.47 -7.53
CA TYR A 290 2.82 3.95 -6.20
C TYR A 290 2.91 5.03 -5.13
N ALA A 291 2.49 4.66 -3.90
CA ALA A 291 2.76 5.40 -2.68
C ALA A 291 3.99 4.81 -1.99
N TRP A 292 4.81 5.67 -1.40
CA TRP A 292 6.04 5.25 -0.73
C TRP A 292 6.18 5.92 0.64
N GLY A 293 6.34 5.09 1.68
CA GLY A 293 6.70 5.48 3.04
C GLY A 293 8.08 4.98 3.45
N PHE A 294 8.73 5.72 4.35
CA PHE A 294 10.02 5.35 4.94
C PHE A 294 9.98 3.91 5.45
N GLY A 295 11.10 3.19 5.33
CA GLY A 295 11.22 1.79 5.72
C GLY A 295 10.65 0.80 4.71
N GLY A 296 10.04 1.24 3.59
CA GLY A 296 9.47 0.33 2.59
C GLY A 296 7.96 0.10 2.77
N GLN A 297 7.22 1.11 3.20
CA GLN A 297 5.76 1.09 3.19
C GLN A 297 5.27 1.41 1.78
N MET A 298 4.82 0.42 1.04
CA MET A 298 4.55 0.54 -0.39
C MET A 298 3.10 0.13 -0.72
N LEU A 299 2.49 0.91 -1.61
CA LEU A 299 1.26 0.55 -2.30
C LEU A 299 1.48 0.78 -3.79
N TYR A 300 1.31 -0.25 -4.60
CA TYR A 300 1.41 -0.18 -6.06
C TYR A 300 0.06 -0.44 -6.70
N VAL A 301 -0.25 0.30 -7.74
CA VAL A 301 -1.47 0.16 -8.54
C VAL A 301 -1.11 0.18 -10.01
N ALA A 302 -1.48 -0.86 -10.75
CA ALA A 302 -1.34 -0.94 -12.20
C ALA A 302 -2.68 -1.35 -12.82
N PRO A 303 -3.52 -0.38 -13.25
CA PRO A 303 -4.85 -0.66 -13.79
C PRO A 303 -4.85 -1.59 -15.00
N SER A 304 -3.85 -1.47 -15.88
CA SER A 304 -3.71 -2.31 -17.08
C SER A 304 -3.54 -3.81 -16.78
N LEU A 305 -3.04 -4.15 -15.59
CA LEU A 305 -2.88 -5.53 -15.09
C LEU A 305 -4.00 -5.95 -14.13
N GLY A 306 -4.94 -5.05 -13.81
CA GLY A 306 -5.86 -5.26 -12.71
C GLY A 306 -5.17 -5.38 -11.34
N MET A 307 -3.92 -4.90 -11.22
CA MET A 307 -3.03 -5.19 -10.10
C MET A 307 -3.09 -4.13 -9.01
N THR A 308 -3.16 -4.58 -7.76
CA THR A 308 -2.85 -3.80 -6.57
C THR A 308 -1.92 -4.63 -5.68
N VAL A 309 -0.79 -4.03 -5.26
CA VAL A 309 0.19 -4.68 -4.37
C VAL A 309 0.44 -3.81 -3.16
N VAL A 310 0.39 -4.42 -1.99
CA VAL A 310 0.78 -3.79 -0.72
C VAL A 310 1.97 -4.52 -0.13
N MET A 311 2.99 -3.76 0.23
CA MET A 311 4.12 -4.24 1.02
C MET A 311 4.27 -3.32 2.24
N THR A 312 4.25 -3.90 3.43
CA THR A 312 4.63 -3.17 4.64
C THR A 312 5.90 -3.75 5.21
N SER A 313 6.73 -2.89 5.74
CA SER A 313 8.05 -3.24 6.29
C SER A 313 8.18 -2.68 7.69
N ASP A 314 9.29 -2.97 8.36
CA ASP A 314 9.57 -2.38 9.66
C ASP A 314 9.63 -0.84 9.53
N PRO A 315 8.76 -0.10 10.22
CA PRO A 315 8.70 1.34 10.06
C PRO A 315 9.84 2.07 10.80
N THR A 316 10.67 1.37 11.55
CA THR A 316 11.80 1.93 12.30
C THR A 316 13.13 1.81 11.56
N GLU A 317 13.24 0.84 10.64
CA GLU A 317 14.46 0.56 9.90
C GLU A 317 14.61 1.46 8.67
N PRO A 318 15.80 2.04 8.43
CA PRO A 318 16.07 2.82 7.24
C PRO A 318 16.15 1.93 6.00
N SER A 319 15.50 2.34 4.91
CA SER A 319 15.43 1.58 3.64
C SER A 319 16.50 1.96 2.62
N ARG A 320 17.47 2.80 2.99
CA ARG A 320 18.43 3.39 2.02
C ARG A 320 19.79 2.71 1.97
N GLU A 321 20.20 2.04 3.05
CA GLU A 321 21.59 1.57 3.17
C GLU A 321 21.88 0.36 2.27
N ASP A 322 20.88 -0.50 1.97
CA ASP A 322 21.05 -1.76 1.24
C ASP A 322 20.21 -1.85 -0.05
N ASN A 323 19.89 -0.72 -0.69
CA ASN A 323 19.02 -0.70 -1.89
C ASN A 323 17.65 -1.38 -1.68
N TYR A 324 17.18 -1.50 -0.45
CA TYR A 324 15.97 -2.23 -0.10
C TYR A 324 14.72 -1.81 -0.92
N ILE A 325 14.55 -0.50 -1.18
CA ILE A 325 13.46 -0.02 -2.04
C ILE A 325 13.60 -0.53 -3.47
N GLY A 326 14.84 -0.64 -3.97
CA GLY A 326 15.11 -1.26 -5.28
C GLY A 326 14.70 -2.72 -5.32
N GLU A 327 14.94 -3.48 -4.24
CA GLU A 327 14.49 -4.87 -4.11
C GLU A 327 12.98 -5.00 -4.09
N LEU A 328 12.24 -4.11 -3.39
CA LEU A 328 10.78 -4.08 -3.42
C LEU A 328 10.25 -3.76 -4.83
N HIS A 329 10.86 -2.82 -5.54
CA HIS A 329 10.52 -2.55 -6.94
C HIS A 329 10.82 -3.75 -7.85
N ALA A 330 11.98 -4.42 -7.66
CA ALA A 330 12.35 -5.62 -8.42
C ALA A 330 11.40 -6.79 -8.13
N LEU A 331 10.92 -6.93 -6.89
CA LEU A 331 9.92 -7.94 -6.55
C LEU A 331 8.62 -7.73 -7.34
N VAL A 332 8.21 -6.47 -7.55
CA VAL A 332 7.05 -6.16 -8.40
C VAL A 332 7.38 -6.37 -9.86
N ALA A 333 8.45 -5.75 -10.37
CA ALA A 333 8.77 -5.74 -11.80
C ALA A 333 9.19 -7.11 -12.34
N ASP A 334 10.02 -7.84 -11.59
CA ASP A 334 10.65 -9.09 -12.08
C ASP A 334 10.05 -10.35 -11.47
N GLY A 335 9.09 -10.18 -10.56
CA GLY A 335 8.39 -11.28 -9.90
C GLY A 335 6.88 -11.22 -10.11
N ILE A 336 6.21 -10.23 -9.49
CA ILE A 336 4.74 -10.18 -9.45
C ILE A 336 4.16 -9.95 -10.85
N ILE A 337 4.64 -8.96 -11.59
CA ILE A 337 4.10 -8.67 -12.93
C ILE A 337 4.18 -9.89 -13.84
N PRO A 338 5.36 -10.55 -14.02
CA PRO A 338 5.44 -11.76 -14.82
C PRO A 338 4.52 -12.89 -14.35
N ALA A 339 4.37 -13.06 -13.02
CA ALA A 339 3.50 -14.08 -12.46
C ALA A 339 2.01 -13.82 -12.76
N LEU A 340 1.60 -12.54 -12.82
CA LEU A 340 0.23 -12.17 -13.16
C LEU A 340 -0.06 -12.19 -14.67
N GLU A 341 0.98 -12.05 -15.51
CA GLU A 341 0.89 -12.14 -16.98
C GLU A 341 0.92 -13.60 -17.46
N ALA A 342 1.50 -14.51 -16.68
CA ALA A 342 1.49 -15.92 -17.02
C ALA A 342 0.05 -16.44 -17.05
N LYS A 343 -0.36 -16.99 -18.20
CA LYS A 343 -1.68 -17.66 -18.29
C LYS A 343 -1.66 -18.85 -17.34
N PRO A 344 -2.80 -19.15 -16.67
CA PRO A 344 -2.96 -20.44 -16.02
C PRO A 344 -2.64 -21.53 -17.06
N GLU A 345 -1.73 -22.43 -16.75
CA GLU A 345 -1.56 -23.63 -17.61
C GLU A 345 -2.90 -24.35 -17.66
N ASP A 346 -3.39 -24.64 -18.87
CA ASP A 346 -4.58 -25.46 -19.04
C ASP A 346 -4.33 -26.77 -18.29
N PRO A 347 -5.29 -27.25 -17.49
CA PRO A 347 -5.12 -28.52 -16.79
C PRO A 347 -4.80 -29.59 -17.85
N PRO A 348 -3.85 -30.52 -17.56
CA PRO A 348 -3.45 -31.53 -18.51
C PRO A 348 -4.70 -32.22 -19.07
N SER A 349 -4.87 -32.20 -20.38
CA SER A 349 -5.99 -32.81 -21.06
C SER A 349 -6.03 -34.25 -20.61
N THR A 350 -7.01 -34.63 -19.79
CA THR A 350 -7.26 -36.03 -19.43
C THR A 350 -7.49 -36.76 -20.75
N GLY A 351 -6.47 -37.52 -21.15
CA GLY A 351 -6.46 -38.25 -22.39
C GLY A 351 -7.75 -39.07 -22.52
N SER A 352 -8.49 -38.77 -23.56
CA SER A 352 -9.63 -39.55 -24.00
C SER A 352 -9.15 -41.02 -24.18
N THR A 353 -9.53 -41.87 -23.26
CA THR A 353 -9.44 -43.32 -23.46
C THR A 353 -10.41 -43.66 -24.59
N ALA A 354 -9.88 -43.86 -25.78
CA ALA A 354 -10.64 -44.43 -26.89
C ALA A 354 -11.22 -45.82 -26.46
N PRO A 355 -12.45 -46.11 -26.82
CA PRO A 355 -12.99 -47.47 -26.55
C PRO A 355 -12.25 -48.46 -27.43
N VAL A 356 -11.71 -49.50 -26.80
CA VAL A 356 -11.16 -50.68 -27.47
C VAL A 356 -12.32 -51.48 -28.06
N PRO A 357 -12.22 -51.97 -29.31
CA PRO A 357 -13.27 -52.70 -30.04
C PRO A 357 -13.61 -54.06 -29.45
#